data_3bca8da9d98c0d67b30664f2f3e9629b
#
_entry.id   3bca8da9d98c0d67b30664f2f3e9629b
#
_cell.length_a   1.000
_cell.length_b   1.000
_cell.length_c   1.000
_cell.angle_alpha   90.00
_cell.angle_beta   90.00
_cell.angle_gamma   90.00
#
_symmetry.space_group_name_H-M   'P 1'
#
loop_
_entity.id
_entity.type
_entity.pdbx_description
1 polymer ?
#
loop_
_entity_poly.entity_id
_entity_poly.type
_entity_poly.pdbx_seq_one_letter_code
_entity_poly.pdbx_strand_id
1 'polypeptide(L)'
;MIRVLIADDHKIVRDGLKRILAGTSDLEVAAEAASGDEALALVKANDYDVAMLDMSMPGLAGIELVKRLKAEKPKMKMLVLSMHGEHQYAARALKAGASGYLTKDSASEQLVTALRKIAAGGVHLSDAAAASLVQAGTSAHQSLSDREFEVLRLLVAGLGPTDIGQRLHLSVKTVSTHKSRIFDPENAGSQPPGA
;
A
#
# COMPACT_ATOMS: atom_id res chain seq x y z
N MET A 1 -6.82 -6.58 16.49
CA MET A 1 -5.43 -6.09 16.57
C MET A 1 -4.80 -6.26 15.22
N ILE A 2 -4.23 -5.23 14.65
CA ILE A 2 -3.60 -5.23 13.32
C ILE A 2 -2.17 -5.75 13.49
N ARG A 3 -1.86 -6.88 12.85
CA ARG A 3 -0.55 -7.52 12.91
C ARG A 3 0.38 -6.94 11.85
N VAL A 4 1.48 -6.32 12.29
CA VAL A 4 2.42 -5.61 11.43
C VAL A 4 3.74 -6.36 11.33
N LEU A 5 4.21 -6.58 10.09
CA LEU A 5 5.59 -6.98 9.79
C LEU A 5 6.41 -5.72 9.48
N ILE A 6 7.59 -5.56 10.07
CA ILE A 6 8.55 -4.50 9.76
C ILE A 6 9.73 -5.10 9.00
N ALA A 7 10.01 -4.60 7.79
CA ALA A 7 11.17 -4.99 7.00
C ALA A 7 12.02 -3.75 6.68
N ASP A 8 13.19 -3.65 7.31
CA ASP A 8 14.19 -2.59 7.15
C ASP A 8 15.54 -3.14 7.59
N ASP A 9 16.61 -2.91 6.85
CA ASP A 9 17.96 -3.40 7.20
C ASP A 9 18.61 -2.61 8.35
N HIS A 10 18.10 -1.40 8.66
CA HIS A 10 18.59 -0.56 9.75
C HIS A 10 17.89 -0.87 11.07
N LYS A 11 18.59 -1.54 11.98
CA LYS A 11 18.05 -1.88 13.31
C LYS A 11 17.50 -0.66 14.08
N ILE A 12 18.17 0.49 14.01
CA ILE A 12 17.75 1.72 14.66
C ILE A 12 16.37 2.19 14.15
N VAL A 13 16.13 2.07 12.84
CA VAL A 13 14.83 2.41 12.24
C VAL A 13 13.75 1.47 12.76
N ARG A 14 14.00 0.15 12.74
CA ARG A 14 13.03 -0.82 13.28
C ARG A 14 12.71 -0.57 14.74
N ASP A 15 13.72 -0.28 15.58
CA ASP A 15 13.51 0.03 17.01
C ASP A 15 12.71 1.34 17.20
N GLY A 16 12.92 2.35 16.36
CA GLY A 16 12.13 3.58 16.33
C GLY A 16 10.66 3.32 15.96
N LEU A 17 10.43 2.57 14.90
CA LEU A 17 9.08 2.20 14.44
C LEU A 17 8.33 1.37 15.51
N LYS A 18 9.01 0.42 16.15
CA LYS A 18 8.44 -0.34 17.28
C LYS A 18 7.99 0.54 18.43
N ARG A 19 8.80 1.53 18.80
CA ARG A 19 8.45 2.50 19.87
C ARG A 19 7.21 3.31 19.53
N ILE A 20 7.08 3.75 18.27
CA ILE A 20 5.90 4.49 17.83
C ILE A 20 4.65 3.59 17.94
N LEU A 21 4.74 2.34 17.50
CA LEU A 21 3.62 1.40 17.52
C LEU A 21 3.28 0.91 18.94
N ALA A 22 4.25 0.78 19.83
CA ALA A 22 4.03 0.38 21.21
C ALA A 22 3.12 1.34 22.00
N GLY A 23 2.98 2.59 21.55
CA GLY A 23 2.05 3.56 22.12
C GLY A 23 0.58 3.37 21.68
N THR A 24 0.28 2.35 20.88
CA THR A 24 -1.07 2.07 20.35
C THR A 24 -1.63 0.77 20.93
N SER A 25 -2.94 0.68 21.07
CA SER A 25 -3.62 -0.52 21.60
C SER A 25 -4.14 -1.47 20.51
N ASP A 26 -4.12 -1.03 19.26
CA ASP A 26 -4.73 -1.70 18.11
C ASP A 26 -3.71 -2.21 17.06
N LEU A 27 -2.43 -1.84 17.20
CA LEU A 27 -1.33 -2.25 16.33
C LEU A 27 -0.32 -3.10 17.09
N GLU A 28 0.11 -4.20 16.50
CA GLU A 28 1.09 -5.13 17.07
C GLU A 28 2.21 -5.39 16.07
N VAL A 29 3.46 -5.21 16.48
CA VAL A 29 4.60 -5.68 15.69
C VAL A 29 4.75 -7.18 15.87
N ALA A 30 4.27 -7.94 14.91
CA ALA A 30 4.24 -9.40 14.96
C ALA A 30 5.56 -10.05 14.50
N ALA A 31 6.34 -9.35 13.65
CA ALA A 31 7.66 -9.81 13.21
C ALA A 31 8.52 -8.65 12.68
N GLU A 32 9.82 -8.90 12.64
CA GLU A 32 10.83 -8.04 12.03
C GLU A 32 11.64 -8.83 11.01
N ALA A 33 12.06 -8.17 9.92
CA ALA A 33 12.97 -8.68 8.91
C ALA A 33 14.08 -7.65 8.65
N ALA A 34 15.30 -8.11 8.49
CA ALA A 34 16.45 -7.27 8.16
C ALA A 34 16.79 -7.31 6.64
N SER A 35 16.03 -8.08 5.86
CA SER A 35 16.17 -8.17 4.41
C SER A 35 14.84 -8.54 3.76
N GLY A 36 14.74 -8.31 2.44
CA GLY A 36 13.55 -8.69 1.68
C GLY A 36 13.35 -10.20 1.58
N ASP A 37 14.43 -10.98 1.54
CA ASP A 37 14.36 -12.44 1.51
C ASP A 37 13.80 -12.98 2.84
N GLU A 38 14.23 -12.42 3.97
CA GLU A 38 13.69 -12.73 5.29
C GLU A 38 12.20 -12.33 5.38
N ALA A 39 11.85 -11.12 4.90
CA ALA A 39 10.45 -10.67 4.85
C ALA A 39 9.58 -11.63 4.04
N LEU A 40 10.05 -12.08 2.87
CA LEU A 40 9.34 -13.03 2.03
C LEU A 40 9.17 -14.40 2.73
N ALA A 41 10.21 -14.89 3.40
CA ALA A 41 10.16 -16.13 4.17
C ALA A 41 9.12 -16.04 5.31
N LEU A 42 9.11 -14.95 6.06
CA LEU A 42 8.15 -14.70 7.13
C LEU A 42 6.71 -14.64 6.62
N VAL A 43 6.48 -13.96 5.49
CA VAL A 43 5.14 -13.85 4.87
C VAL A 43 4.63 -15.18 4.33
N LYS A 44 5.51 -16.05 3.85
CA LYS A 44 5.14 -17.43 3.47
C LYS A 44 4.69 -18.27 4.65
N ALA A 45 5.36 -18.11 5.78
CA ALA A 45 5.13 -18.92 6.98
C ALA A 45 3.98 -18.39 7.84
N ASN A 46 3.65 -17.11 7.79
CA ASN A 46 2.70 -16.46 8.69
C ASN A 46 1.78 -15.48 7.94
N ASP A 47 0.68 -15.10 8.59
CA ASP A 47 -0.23 -14.07 8.11
C ASP A 47 0.00 -12.76 8.87
N TYR A 48 0.04 -11.67 8.10
CA TYR A 48 0.12 -10.29 8.60
C TYR A 48 -0.97 -9.47 7.91
N ASP A 49 -1.50 -8.48 8.62
CA ASP A 49 -2.47 -7.54 8.05
C ASP A 49 -1.75 -6.49 7.19
N VAL A 50 -0.60 -6.02 7.69
CA VAL A 50 0.21 -4.99 7.05
C VAL A 50 1.69 -5.35 7.09
N ALA A 51 2.41 -5.16 5.98
CA ALA A 51 3.87 -5.16 5.94
C ALA A 51 4.37 -3.73 5.69
N MET A 52 5.29 -3.26 6.53
CA MET A 52 6.07 -2.04 6.33
C MET A 52 7.39 -2.40 5.68
N LEU A 53 7.69 -1.81 4.53
CA LEU A 53 8.80 -2.21 3.67
C LEU A 53 9.72 -1.04 3.38
N ASP A 54 11.00 -1.14 3.76
CA ASP A 54 12.02 -0.24 3.25
C ASP A 54 12.32 -0.55 1.77
N MET A 55 12.50 0.52 0.98
CA MET A 55 12.81 0.40 -0.44
C MET A 55 14.28 0.09 -0.72
N SER A 56 15.18 0.30 0.24
CA SER A 56 16.63 0.34 0.03
C SER A 56 17.37 -0.84 0.66
N MET A 57 16.68 -1.91 1.02
CA MET A 57 17.29 -3.10 1.62
C MET A 57 18.23 -3.84 0.63
N PRO A 58 19.28 -4.52 1.11
CA PRO A 58 20.11 -5.36 0.27
C PRO A 58 19.36 -6.61 -0.22
N GLY A 59 19.73 -7.12 -1.39
CA GLY A 59 19.13 -8.29 -2.01
C GLY A 59 17.77 -8.00 -2.63
N LEU A 60 16.77 -8.82 -2.32
CA LEU A 60 15.39 -8.61 -2.77
C LEU A 60 14.79 -7.37 -2.10
N ALA A 61 14.55 -6.31 -2.85
CA ALA A 61 14.06 -5.05 -2.30
C ALA A 61 13.17 -4.28 -3.28
N GLY A 62 12.68 -3.12 -2.84
CA GLY A 62 11.97 -2.17 -3.68
C GLY A 62 10.71 -2.75 -4.31
N ILE A 63 10.46 -2.37 -5.54
CA ILE A 63 9.26 -2.76 -6.31
C ILE A 63 9.16 -4.27 -6.50
N GLU A 64 10.27 -4.96 -6.69
CA GLU A 64 10.28 -6.42 -6.88
C GLU A 64 9.81 -7.16 -5.61
N LEU A 65 10.24 -6.71 -4.43
CA LEU A 65 9.76 -7.24 -3.16
C LEU A 65 8.25 -7.04 -3.02
N VAL A 66 7.74 -5.83 -3.31
CA VAL A 66 6.30 -5.52 -3.27
C VAL A 66 5.51 -6.50 -4.16
N LYS A 67 5.97 -6.71 -5.41
CA LYS A 67 5.32 -7.64 -6.35
C LYS A 67 5.29 -9.08 -5.80
N ARG A 68 6.42 -9.57 -5.28
CA ARG A 68 6.50 -10.94 -4.72
C ARG A 68 5.61 -11.12 -3.51
N LEU A 69 5.63 -10.18 -2.58
CA LEU A 69 4.76 -10.22 -1.41
C LEU A 69 3.28 -10.14 -1.80
N LYS A 70 2.94 -9.34 -2.81
CA LYS A 70 1.57 -9.24 -3.34
C LYS A 70 1.10 -10.53 -3.96
N ALA A 71 1.95 -11.22 -4.72
CA ALA A 71 1.66 -12.52 -5.30
C ALA A 71 1.46 -13.60 -4.22
N GLU A 72 2.29 -13.59 -3.16
CA GLU A 72 2.23 -14.56 -2.06
C GLU A 72 0.99 -14.37 -1.18
N LYS A 73 0.70 -13.12 -0.77
CA LYS A 73 -0.42 -12.75 0.09
C LYS A 73 -1.23 -11.59 -0.50
N PRO A 74 -2.14 -11.84 -1.44
CA PRO A 74 -2.89 -10.79 -2.16
C PRO A 74 -3.72 -9.86 -1.27
N LYS A 75 -4.14 -10.34 -0.10
CA LYS A 75 -4.95 -9.56 0.87
C LYS A 75 -4.10 -8.69 1.80
N MET A 76 -2.83 -9.04 2.02
CA MET A 76 -1.94 -8.27 2.89
C MET A 76 -1.74 -6.87 2.33
N LYS A 77 -1.79 -5.87 3.21
CA LYS A 77 -1.53 -4.47 2.85
C LYS A 77 -0.04 -4.18 2.98
N MET A 78 0.47 -3.27 2.16
CA MET A 78 1.88 -2.91 2.19
C MET A 78 2.04 -1.40 2.26
N LEU A 79 2.76 -0.93 3.27
CA LEU A 79 3.21 0.45 3.42
C LEU A 79 4.69 0.52 3.06
N VAL A 80 5.00 1.24 2.01
CA VAL A 80 6.39 1.46 1.60
C VAL A 80 6.97 2.64 2.35
N LEU A 81 8.17 2.47 2.91
CA LEU A 81 8.98 3.51 3.53
C LEU A 81 10.18 3.84 2.65
N SER A 82 10.48 5.11 2.46
CA SER A 82 11.62 5.56 1.65
C SER A 82 12.32 6.75 2.28
N MET A 83 13.64 6.84 2.10
CA MET A 83 14.42 8.02 2.49
C MET A 83 14.13 9.23 1.60
N HIS A 84 13.63 9.02 0.39
CA HIS A 84 13.42 10.07 -0.60
C HIS A 84 11.94 10.24 -0.96
N GLY A 85 11.50 11.50 -1.02
CA GLY A 85 10.14 11.88 -1.42
C GLY A 85 9.89 11.81 -2.93
N GLU A 86 10.53 10.85 -3.64
CA GLU A 86 10.38 10.74 -5.09
C GLU A 86 8.99 10.21 -5.46
N HIS A 87 8.13 11.10 -5.89
CA HIS A 87 6.72 10.83 -6.25
C HIS A 87 6.57 9.77 -7.34
N GLN A 88 7.57 9.63 -8.22
CA GLN A 88 7.59 8.58 -9.25
C GLN A 88 7.69 7.17 -8.66
N TYR A 89 8.40 7.00 -7.54
CA TYR A 89 8.47 5.71 -6.84
C TYR A 89 7.16 5.36 -6.14
N ALA A 90 6.45 6.34 -5.59
CA ALA A 90 5.14 6.11 -5.00
C ALA A 90 4.15 5.53 -6.04
N ALA A 91 4.10 6.12 -7.24
CA ALA A 91 3.25 5.61 -8.32
C ALA A 91 3.60 4.18 -8.72
N ARG A 92 4.90 3.87 -8.84
CA ARG A 92 5.37 2.51 -9.17
C ARG A 92 5.08 1.51 -8.06
N ALA A 93 5.25 1.89 -6.79
CA ALA A 93 4.95 1.04 -5.65
C ALA A 93 3.46 0.68 -5.60
N LEU A 94 2.58 1.65 -5.84
CA LEU A 94 1.14 1.41 -5.89
C LEU A 94 0.74 0.50 -7.05
N LYS A 95 1.29 0.71 -8.25
CA LYS A 95 1.08 -0.19 -9.40
C LYS A 95 1.58 -1.61 -9.11
N ALA A 96 2.63 -1.77 -8.31
CA ALA A 96 3.13 -3.07 -7.87
C ALA A 96 2.27 -3.74 -6.80
N GLY A 97 1.29 -3.03 -6.23
CA GLY A 97 0.34 -3.55 -5.24
C GLY A 97 0.52 -3.00 -3.82
N ALA A 98 1.37 -2.00 -3.60
CA ALA A 98 1.44 -1.30 -2.32
C ALA A 98 0.13 -0.58 -2.02
N SER A 99 -0.18 -0.41 -0.74
CA SER A 99 -1.37 0.30 -0.25
C SER A 99 -1.04 1.69 0.26
N GLY A 100 0.24 2.01 0.42
CA GLY A 100 0.68 3.32 0.86
C GLY A 100 2.16 3.55 0.66
N TYR A 101 2.53 4.82 0.73
CA TYR A 101 3.92 5.29 0.62
C TYR A 101 4.14 6.43 1.61
N LEU A 102 5.19 6.33 2.42
CA LEU A 102 5.65 7.35 3.36
C LEU A 102 7.14 7.59 3.20
N THR A 103 7.58 8.82 3.43
CA THR A 103 9.00 9.07 3.68
C THR A 103 9.34 8.71 5.12
N LYS A 104 10.57 8.25 5.38
CA LYS A 104 11.02 7.92 6.73
C LYS A 104 10.99 9.15 7.65
N ASP A 105 11.17 10.35 7.13
CA ASP A 105 11.08 11.62 7.89
C ASP A 105 9.66 11.90 8.38
N SER A 106 8.65 11.60 7.58
CA SER A 106 7.23 11.80 7.96
C SER A 106 6.64 10.63 8.75
N ALA A 107 7.37 9.51 8.86
CA ALA A 107 6.87 8.31 9.54
C ALA A 107 6.55 8.56 11.02
N SER A 108 7.35 9.37 11.73
CA SER A 108 7.13 9.68 13.16
C SER A 108 5.75 10.27 13.44
N GLU A 109 5.20 11.06 12.52
CA GLU A 109 3.93 11.76 12.70
C GLU A 109 2.76 11.03 12.05
N GLN A 110 3.00 10.35 10.93
CA GLN A 110 1.92 9.84 10.08
C GLN A 110 1.77 8.31 10.11
N LEU A 111 2.72 7.57 10.69
CA LEU A 111 2.77 6.12 10.62
C LEU A 111 1.50 5.43 11.12
N VAL A 112 1.06 5.77 12.32
CA VAL A 112 -0.12 5.15 12.94
C VAL A 112 -1.37 5.40 12.10
N THR A 113 -1.55 6.64 11.64
CA THR A 113 -2.68 7.01 10.77
C THR A 113 -2.63 6.28 9.44
N ALA A 114 -1.42 6.18 8.84
CA ALA A 114 -1.21 5.46 7.59
C ALA A 114 -1.56 3.97 7.72
N LEU A 115 -1.06 3.30 8.77
CA LEU A 115 -1.32 1.88 9.01
C LEU A 115 -2.81 1.59 9.22
N ARG A 116 -3.49 2.37 10.04
CA ARG A 116 -4.94 2.23 10.24
C ARG A 116 -5.73 2.40 8.95
N LYS A 117 -5.37 3.42 8.16
CA LYS A 117 -6.03 3.72 6.89
C LYS A 117 -5.87 2.59 5.88
N ILE A 118 -4.65 2.08 5.69
CA ILE A 118 -4.42 1.00 4.73
C ILE A 118 -4.98 -0.34 5.22
N ALA A 119 -4.94 -0.62 6.51
CA ALA A 119 -5.58 -1.80 7.09
C ALA A 119 -7.09 -1.83 6.84
N ALA A 120 -7.75 -0.66 6.90
CA ALA A 120 -9.16 -0.49 6.54
C ALA A 120 -9.43 -0.55 5.02
N GLY A 121 -8.38 -0.79 4.19
CA GLY A 121 -8.51 -0.90 2.73
C GLY A 121 -8.33 0.40 1.95
N GLY A 122 -8.07 1.52 2.62
CA GLY A 122 -7.73 2.80 2.00
C GLY A 122 -6.32 2.81 1.37
N VAL A 123 -5.94 3.96 0.85
CA VAL A 123 -4.58 4.24 0.33
C VAL A 123 -3.99 5.41 1.11
N HIS A 124 -2.73 5.34 1.50
CA HIS A 124 -2.03 6.44 2.14
C HIS A 124 -0.88 6.95 1.27
N LEU A 125 -0.95 8.24 0.94
CA LEU A 125 0.05 8.95 0.12
C LEU A 125 0.25 10.35 0.69
N SER A 126 1.44 10.92 0.49
CA SER A 126 1.63 12.35 0.65
C SER A 126 0.84 13.13 -0.42
N ASP A 127 0.49 14.37 -0.12
CA ASP A 127 -0.26 15.22 -1.06
C ASP A 127 0.46 15.37 -2.42
N ALA A 128 1.78 15.44 -2.40
CA ALA A 128 2.58 15.54 -3.59
C ALA A 128 2.62 14.21 -4.40
N ALA A 129 2.67 13.06 -3.75
CA ALA A 129 2.56 11.75 -4.41
C ALA A 129 1.15 11.55 -5.00
N ALA A 130 0.13 12.01 -4.27
CA ALA A 130 -1.24 12.02 -4.72
C ALA A 130 -1.44 12.90 -5.98
N ALA A 131 -0.89 14.11 -5.98
CA ALA A 131 -0.93 15.01 -7.13
C ALA A 131 -0.22 14.42 -8.36
N SER A 132 0.94 13.77 -8.16
CA SER A 132 1.66 13.08 -9.25
C SER A 132 0.88 11.92 -9.84
N LEU A 133 0.14 11.16 -9.02
CA LEU A 133 -0.74 10.09 -9.50
C LEU A 133 -1.90 10.64 -10.33
N VAL A 134 -2.50 11.75 -9.88
CA VAL A 134 -3.55 12.43 -10.65
C VAL A 134 -3.00 12.94 -11.97
N GLN A 135 -1.81 13.55 -11.98
CA GLN A 135 -1.15 14.01 -13.22
C GLN A 135 -0.72 12.84 -14.13
N ALA A 136 -0.17 11.77 -13.57
CA ALA A 136 0.16 10.55 -14.33
C ALA A 136 -1.12 9.87 -14.86
N GLY A 137 -2.21 9.92 -14.11
CA GLY A 137 -3.55 9.54 -14.56
C GLY A 137 -4.01 10.41 -15.72
N THR A 138 -3.71 11.72 -15.72
CA THR A 138 -4.05 12.62 -16.84
C THR A 138 -3.22 12.36 -18.10
N SER A 139 -2.00 11.88 -17.97
CA SER A 139 -1.17 11.43 -19.12
C SER A 139 -1.57 10.02 -19.59
N ALA A 140 -2.12 9.18 -18.70
CA ALA A 140 -2.72 7.88 -18.99
C ALA A 140 -4.24 7.96 -19.23
N HIS A 141 -4.79 9.17 -19.41
CA HIS A 141 -6.22 9.42 -19.58
C HIS A 141 -6.87 8.73 -20.80
N GLN A 142 -6.08 8.06 -21.59
CA GLN A 142 -6.63 7.19 -22.64
C GLN A 142 -7.07 5.81 -22.12
N SER A 143 -6.90 5.48 -20.83
CA SER A 143 -7.16 4.15 -20.29
C SER A 143 -8.08 4.05 -19.06
N LEU A 144 -8.30 5.13 -18.29
CA LEU A 144 -9.23 5.07 -17.16
C LEU A 144 -10.61 5.58 -17.56
N SER A 145 -11.65 4.81 -17.23
CA SER A 145 -13.04 5.29 -17.34
C SER A 145 -13.32 6.40 -16.33
N ASP A 146 -14.33 7.25 -16.60
CA ASP A 146 -14.76 8.30 -15.67
C ASP A 146 -14.99 7.78 -14.26
N ARG A 147 -15.52 6.56 -14.15
CA ARG A 147 -15.82 5.91 -12.86
C ARG A 147 -14.55 5.48 -12.13
N GLU A 148 -13.57 4.96 -12.83
CA GLU A 148 -12.26 4.63 -12.27
C GLU A 148 -11.52 5.88 -11.80
N PHE A 149 -11.65 6.98 -12.54
CA PHE A 149 -11.09 8.28 -12.14
C PHE A 149 -11.76 8.84 -10.87
N GLU A 150 -13.09 8.75 -10.74
CA GLU A 150 -13.80 9.13 -9.50
C GLU A 150 -13.35 8.31 -8.29
N VAL A 151 -13.24 6.98 -8.46
CA VAL A 151 -12.76 6.08 -7.42
C VAL A 151 -11.31 6.42 -7.04
N LEU A 152 -10.42 6.64 -8.01
CA LEU A 152 -9.04 7.06 -7.76
C LEU A 152 -8.98 8.34 -6.93
N ARG A 153 -9.76 9.35 -7.31
CA ARG A 153 -9.78 10.66 -6.62
C ARG A 153 -10.20 10.54 -5.16
N LEU A 154 -11.17 9.68 -4.88
CA LEU A 154 -11.65 9.45 -3.51
C LEU A 154 -10.68 8.59 -2.70
N LEU A 155 -10.01 7.61 -3.31
CA LEU A 155 -8.94 6.83 -2.67
C LEU A 155 -7.78 7.74 -2.26
N VAL A 156 -7.36 8.62 -3.15
CA VAL A 156 -6.30 9.61 -2.90
C VAL A 156 -6.70 10.58 -1.79
N ALA A 157 -7.97 11.03 -1.76
CA ALA A 157 -8.53 11.84 -0.68
C ALA A 157 -8.64 11.08 0.66
N GLY A 158 -8.30 9.77 0.66
CA GLY A 158 -8.18 8.96 1.85
C GLY A 158 -9.41 8.22 2.30
N LEU A 159 -10.43 8.15 1.46
CA LEU A 159 -11.62 7.37 1.76
C LEU A 159 -11.34 5.87 1.61
N GLY A 160 -11.91 5.06 2.52
CA GLY A 160 -11.91 3.60 2.41
C GLY A 160 -12.94 3.11 1.37
N PRO A 161 -12.83 1.84 0.93
CA PRO A 161 -13.76 1.28 -0.06
C PRO A 161 -15.24 1.35 0.35
N THR A 162 -15.53 1.26 1.65
CA THR A 162 -16.90 1.37 2.19
C THR A 162 -17.46 2.77 2.01
N ASP A 163 -16.68 3.80 2.38
CA ASP A 163 -17.09 5.20 2.26
C ASP A 163 -17.27 5.61 0.81
N ILE A 164 -16.36 5.13 -0.06
CA ILE A 164 -16.44 5.33 -1.51
C ILE A 164 -17.72 4.67 -2.06
N GLY A 165 -18.01 3.45 -1.62
CA GLY A 165 -19.22 2.73 -2.02
C GLY A 165 -20.49 3.51 -1.66
N GLN A 166 -20.56 4.03 -0.43
CA GLN A 166 -21.68 4.87 0.00
C GLN A 166 -21.80 6.15 -0.83
N ARG A 167 -20.67 6.84 -1.05
CA ARG A 167 -20.64 8.12 -1.76
C ARG A 167 -20.98 8.02 -3.24
N LEU A 168 -20.58 6.93 -3.88
CA LEU A 168 -20.78 6.69 -5.30
C LEU A 168 -21.98 5.77 -5.60
N HIS A 169 -22.71 5.32 -4.59
CA HIS A 169 -23.79 4.34 -4.69
C HIS A 169 -23.33 3.02 -5.36
N LEU A 170 -22.15 2.54 -4.96
CA LEU A 170 -21.54 1.30 -5.42
C LEU A 170 -21.41 0.28 -4.31
N SER A 171 -21.40 -1.01 -4.64
CA SER A 171 -21.00 -2.03 -3.69
C SER A 171 -19.50 -1.93 -3.37
N VAL A 172 -19.10 -2.32 -2.16
CA VAL A 172 -17.68 -2.38 -1.77
C VAL A 172 -16.89 -3.27 -2.74
N LYS A 173 -17.49 -4.35 -3.22
CA LYS A 173 -16.92 -5.24 -4.21
C LYS A 173 -16.64 -4.51 -5.54
N THR A 174 -17.57 -3.69 -5.99
CA THR A 174 -17.42 -2.88 -7.21
C THR A 174 -16.30 -1.86 -7.06
N VAL A 175 -16.22 -1.17 -5.92
CA VAL A 175 -15.13 -0.23 -5.60
C VAL A 175 -13.78 -0.96 -5.59
N SER A 176 -13.72 -2.15 -4.99
CA SER A 176 -12.50 -2.98 -4.98
C SER A 176 -12.08 -3.43 -6.38
N THR A 177 -13.03 -3.73 -7.26
CA THR A 177 -12.77 -4.06 -8.66
C THR A 177 -12.18 -2.85 -9.41
N HIS A 178 -12.77 -1.68 -9.26
CA HIS A 178 -12.21 -0.44 -9.85
C HIS A 178 -10.81 -0.14 -9.31
N LYS A 179 -10.60 -0.29 -7.99
CA LYS A 179 -9.28 -0.14 -7.38
C LYS A 179 -8.25 -1.09 -8.02
N SER A 180 -8.59 -2.36 -8.21
CA SER A 180 -7.69 -3.33 -8.86
C SER A 180 -7.38 -2.93 -10.31
N ARG A 181 -8.35 -2.49 -11.08
CA ARG A 181 -8.14 -2.03 -12.46
C ARG A 181 -7.25 -0.79 -12.55
N ILE A 182 -7.38 0.13 -11.61
CA ILE A 182 -6.56 1.36 -11.54
C ILE A 182 -5.09 1.01 -11.27
N PHE A 183 -4.83 0.08 -10.35
CA PHE A 183 -3.48 -0.21 -9.85
C PHE A 183 -2.85 -1.47 -10.44
N ASP A 184 -3.64 -2.35 -11.07
CA ASP A 184 -3.20 -3.59 -11.69
C ASP A 184 -4.01 -3.87 -12.98
N PRO A 185 -3.80 -3.06 -14.05
CA PRO A 185 -4.57 -3.19 -15.28
C PRO A 185 -4.34 -4.52 -16.02
N GLU A 186 -3.21 -5.20 -15.80
CA GLU A 186 -2.90 -6.49 -16.43
C GLU A 186 -3.73 -7.63 -15.85
N ASN A 187 -4.14 -7.54 -14.60
CA ASN A 187 -4.96 -8.56 -13.92
C ASN A 187 -6.47 -8.33 -14.11
N ALA A 188 -6.87 -7.22 -14.67
CA ALA A 188 -8.27 -6.88 -14.91
C ALA A 188 -8.88 -7.59 -16.16
N GLY A 189 -8.04 -8.22 -16.97
CA GLY A 189 -8.43 -8.87 -18.24
C GLY A 189 -8.90 -10.32 -18.12
N SER A 190 -8.86 -10.94 -16.96
CA SER A 190 -9.15 -12.37 -16.80
C SER A 190 -10.53 -12.68 -16.18
N GLN A 191 -11.55 -11.91 -16.51
CA GLN A 191 -12.91 -12.33 -16.22
C GLN A 191 -13.56 -12.84 -17.52
N PRO A 192 -14.00 -14.12 -17.59
CA PRO A 192 -14.74 -14.60 -18.74
C PRO A 192 -16.05 -13.82 -18.89
N PRO A 193 -16.53 -13.58 -20.13
CA PRO A 193 -17.84 -12.98 -20.34
C PRO A 193 -18.90 -13.86 -19.68
N GLY A 194 -19.71 -13.25 -18.83
CA GLY A 194 -20.73 -13.94 -18.05
C GLY A 194 -21.73 -14.69 -18.94
N ALA A 195 -22.08 -15.86 -18.47
CA ALA A 195 -23.34 -16.53 -18.82
C ALA A 195 -24.47 -15.93 -17.94
#